data_8dec6a32fda671ed98c7e0f86d99feb9
#
_entry.id   8dec6a32fda671ed98c7e0f86d99feb9
#
_cell.length_a   1.000
_cell.length_b   1.000
_cell.length_c   1.000
_cell.angle_alpha   90.00
_cell.angle_beta   90.00
_cell.angle_gamma   90.00
#
_symmetry.space_group_name_H-M   'P 1'
#
loop_
_entity.id
_entity.type
_entity.pdbx_description
1 polymer ?
#
loop_
_entity_poly.entity_id
_entity_poly.type
_entity_poly.pdbx_seq_one_letter_code
_entity_poly.pdbx_strand_id
1 'polypeptide(L)'
;MGMATRIISSAKAFERVLNTPRPVFLLFVSEHCPACAQAGSLFEQHAWQHPWVVSLVLDCAHTPRHPDVSGTPTLLIYRKGALVEQHKGLGPLEEQEQYVKDIFSR
;
A
#
# COMPACT_ATOMS: atom_id res chain seq x y z
N MET A 1 6.94 5.11 -14.16
CA MET A 1 6.57 5.81 -12.94
C MET A 1 6.06 4.82 -11.91
N GLY A 2 6.73 4.69 -10.78
CA GLY A 2 6.44 3.60 -9.86
C GLY A 2 5.34 3.89 -8.86
N MET A 3 5.26 5.10 -8.31
CA MET A 3 4.37 5.36 -7.19
C MET A 3 3.90 6.80 -7.16
N ALA A 4 2.73 7.00 -6.62
CA ALA A 4 2.25 8.32 -6.27
C ALA A 4 1.53 8.24 -4.92
N THR A 5 1.72 9.26 -4.09
CA THR A 5 0.91 9.45 -2.90
C THR A 5 -0.38 10.12 -3.33
N ARG A 6 -1.51 9.53 -3.01
CA ARG A 6 -2.81 10.04 -3.42
C ARG A 6 -3.79 10.09 -2.28
N ILE A 7 -4.76 10.99 -2.40
CA ILE A 7 -5.90 11.05 -1.52
C ILE A 7 -7.07 10.41 -2.27
N ILE A 8 -7.60 9.35 -1.71
CA ILE A 8 -8.82 8.72 -2.21
C ILE A 8 -9.94 9.15 -1.28
N SER A 9 -10.76 10.08 -1.74
CA SER A 9 -11.75 10.72 -0.89
C SER A 9 -13.15 10.11 -0.96
N SER A 10 -13.36 9.11 -1.81
CA SER A 10 -14.67 8.48 -1.96
C SER A 10 -14.54 7.01 -2.32
N ALA A 11 -15.59 6.24 -2.01
CA ALA A 11 -15.65 4.83 -2.39
C ALA A 11 -15.58 4.65 -3.90
N LYS A 12 -16.17 5.57 -4.65
CA LYS A 12 -16.17 5.52 -6.11
C LYS A 12 -14.76 5.71 -6.68
N ALA A 13 -13.99 6.64 -6.11
CA ALA A 13 -12.60 6.83 -6.51
C ALA A 13 -11.77 5.60 -6.19
N PHE A 14 -12.05 4.95 -5.06
CA PHE A 14 -11.38 3.71 -4.67
C PHE A 14 -11.65 2.60 -5.70
N GLU A 15 -12.90 2.43 -6.12
CA GLU A 15 -13.26 1.44 -7.14
C GLU A 15 -12.53 1.68 -8.45
N ARG A 16 -12.36 2.94 -8.85
CA ARG A 16 -11.63 3.28 -10.07
C ARG A 16 -10.17 2.84 -10.02
N VAL A 17 -9.53 3.04 -8.86
CA VAL A 17 -8.14 2.62 -8.67
C VAL A 17 -8.00 1.12 -8.82
N LEU A 18 -8.97 0.36 -8.32
CA LEU A 18 -8.94 -1.09 -8.37
C LEU A 18 -9.35 -1.67 -9.73
N ASN A 19 -9.97 -0.86 -10.58
CA ASN A 19 -10.46 -1.32 -11.89
C ASN A 19 -9.33 -1.28 -12.92
N THR A 20 -8.40 -2.21 -12.78
CA THR A 20 -7.24 -2.35 -13.66
C THR A 20 -6.79 -3.81 -13.67
N PRO A 21 -6.28 -4.32 -14.81
CA PRO A 21 -5.70 -5.67 -14.84
C PRO A 21 -4.34 -5.75 -14.15
N ARG A 22 -3.72 -4.61 -13.83
CA ARG A 22 -2.41 -4.55 -13.16
C ARG A 22 -2.57 -4.84 -11.68
N PRO A 23 -1.52 -5.40 -11.03
CA PRO A 23 -1.53 -5.50 -9.57
C PRO A 23 -1.63 -4.11 -8.95
N VAL A 24 -2.40 -4.00 -7.87
CA VAL A 24 -2.57 -2.76 -7.11
C VAL A 24 -2.13 -3.00 -5.68
N PHE A 25 -1.11 -2.27 -5.25
CA PHE A 25 -0.57 -2.34 -3.89
C PHE A 25 -0.97 -1.06 -3.17
N LEU A 26 -1.73 -1.19 -2.09
CA LEU A 26 -2.20 -0.06 -1.28
C LEU A 26 -1.58 -0.13 0.11
N LEU A 27 -0.70 0.80 0.42
CA LEU A 27 -0.10 0.91 1.74
C LEU A 27 -0.84 1.96 2.55
N PHE A 28 -1.51 1.52 3.61
CA PHE A 28 -2.23 2.42 4.51
C PHE A 28 -1.32 2.83 5.66
N VAL A 29 -1.20 4.12 5.87
CA VAL A 29 -0.36 4.72 6.90
C VAL A 29 -1.16 5.70 7.74
N SER A 30 -0.62 6.09 8.90
CA SER A 30 -1.23 7.10 9.75
C SER A 30 -0.15 8.00 10.35
N GLU A 31 -0.56 9.15 10.89
CA GLU A 31 0.32 10.03 11.63
C GLU A 31 0.79 9.36 12.92
N HIS A 32 1.92 9.80 13.45
CA HIS A 32 2.50 9.30 14.69
C HIS A 32 2.75 7.78 14.69
N CYS A 33 3.08 7.27 13.53
CA CYS A 33 3.38 5.86 13.35
C CYS A 33 4.84 5.73 12.85
N PRO A 34 5.82 5.49 13.74
CA PRO A 34 7.22 5.37 13.31
C PRO A 34 7.43 4.27 12.28
N ALA A 35 6.75 3.14 12.45
CA ALA A 35 6.84 2.04 11.50
C ALA A 35 6.30 2.43 10.12
N CYS A 36 5.30 3.33 10.06
CA CYS A 36 4.74 3.80 8.80
C CYS A 36 5.73 4.65 8.01
N ALA A 37 6.50 5.48 8.70
CA ALA A 37 7.48 6.36 8.05
C ALA A 37 8.52 5.53 7.29
N GLN A 38 9.08 4.51 7.94
CA GLN A 38 10.05 3.64 7.29
C GLN A 38 9.40 2.79 6.21
N ALA A 39 8.24 2.20 6.49
CA ALA A 39 7.51 1.38 5.52
C ALA A 39 7.16 2.17 4.26
N GLY A 40 6.71 3.41 4.42
CA GLY A 40 6.38 4.28 3.29
C GLY A 40 7.59 4.56 2.42
N SER A 41 8.73 4.87 3.03
CA SER A 41 9.96 5.16 2.30
C SER A 41 10.45 3.92 1.53
N LEU A 42 10.45 2.76 2.16
CA LEU A 42 10.86 1.51 1.52
C LEU A 42 9.89 1.11 0.40
N PHE A 43 8.61 1.26 0.65
CA PHE A 43 7.58 0.97 -0.34
C PHE A 43 7.78 1.84 -1.59
N GLU A 44 8.04 3.12 -1.38
CA GLU A 44 8.28 4.05 -2.47
C GLU A 44 9.50 3.67 -3.30
N GLN A 45 10.61 3.31 -2.65
CA GLN A 45 11.82 2.87 -3.33
C GLN A 45 11.57 1.68 -4.25
N HIS A 46 10.87 0.67 -3.74
CA HIS A 46 10.58 -0.53 -4.54
C HIS A 46 9.53 -0.27 -5.62
N ALA A 47 8.57 0.61 -5.35
CA ALA A 47 7.57 0.98 -6.34
C ALA A 47 8.21 1.61 -7.58
N TRP A 48 9.23 2.43 -7.42
CA TRP A 48 9.98 3.02 -8.52
C TRP A 48 10.62 1.97 -9.42
N GLN A 49 11.00 0.83 -8.86
CA GLN A 49 11.63 -0.27 -9.60
C GLN A 49 10.62 -1.19 -10.27
N HIS A 50 9.32 -1.02 -9.95
CA HIS A 50 8.26 -1.91 -10.44
C HIS A 50 7.10 -1.09 -11.02
N PRO A 51 7.33 -0.37 -12.14
CA PRO A 51 6.31 0.54 -12.68
C PRO A 51 5.04 -0.14 -13.20
N TRP A 52 5.08 -1.46 -13.41
CA TRP A 52 3.90 -2.21 -13.81
C TRP A 52 2.91 -2.45 -12.66
N VAL A 53 3.33 -2.23 -11.42
CA VAL A 53 2.48 -2.30 -10.24
C VAL A 53 1.92 -0.92 -9.95
N VAL A 54 0.61 -0.82 -9.76
CA VAL A 54 -0.02 0.43 -9.30
C VAL A 54 0.21 0.50 -7.80
N SER A 55 1.05 1.42 -7.35
CA SER A 55 1.47 1.52 -5.95
C SER A 55 1.04 2.86 -5.37
N LEU A 56 0.23 2.83 -4.33
CA LEU A 56 -0.28 4.02 -3.67
C LEU A 56 -0.03 3.96 -2.17
N VAL A 57 0.33 5.10 -1.59
CA VAL A 57 0.39 5.30 -0.14
C VAL A 57 -0.84 6.12 0.25
N LEU A 58 -1.66 5.58 1.14
CA LEU A 58 -2.93 6.18 1.54
C LEU A 58 -2.90 6.53 3.02
N ASP A 59 -3.17 7.81 3.34
CA ASP A 59 -3.29 8.25 4.72
C ASP A 59 -4.70 7.94 5.22
N CYS A 60 -4.80 7.19 6.30
CA CYS A 60 -6.08 6.78 6.88
C CYS A 60 -6.96 7.97 7.27
N ALA A 61 -6.35 9.12 7.59
CA ALA A 61 -7.12 10.32 7.94
C ALA A 61 -7.87 10.92 6.75
N HIS A 62 -7.42 10.64 5.54
CA HIS A 62 -7.95 11.24 4.31
C HIS A 62 -8.53 10.22 3.32
N THR A 63 -8.67 8.98 3.74
CA THR A 63 -9.15 7.90 2.89
C THR A 63 -10.38 7.26 3.54
N PRO A 64 -11.42 6.88 2.76
CA PRO A 64 -12.54 6.15 3.33
C PRO A 64 -12.07 4.90 4.05
N ARG A 65 -12.68 4.62 5.20
CA ARG A 65 -12.29 3.49 6.01
C ARG A 65 -12.45 2.18 5.25
N HIS A 66 -11.39 1.40 5.22
CA HIS A 66 -11.41 0.07 4.62
C HIS A 66 -11.67 -0.96 5.71
N PRO A 67 -12.61 -1.91 5.50
CA PRO A 67 -12.96 -2.88 6.56
C PRO A 67 -11.81 -3.79 6.96
N ASP A 68 -10.82 -3.99 6.08
CA ASP A 68 -9.69 -4.86 6.35
C ASP A 68 -8.50 -4.12 6.96
N VAL A 69 -8.62 -2.81 7.19
CA VAL A 69 -7.56 -2.00 7.79
C VAL A 69 -7.96 -1.64 9.21
N SER A 70 -7.34 -2.29 10.19
CA SER A 70 -7.59 -2.05 11.61
C SER A 70 -6.40 -1.38 12.31
N GLY A 71 -5.28 -1.25 11.64
CA GLY A 71 -4.08 -0.61 12.19
C GLY A 71 -3.13 -0.27 11.06
N THR A 72 -2.00 0.34 11.37
CA THR A 72 -1.02 0.79 10.39
C THR A 72 0.40 0.40 10.81
N PRO A 73 1.30 0.19 9.87
CA PRO A 73 1.03 0.13 8.44
C PRO A 73 0.28 -1.15 8.05
N THR A 74 -0.58 -1.07 7.04
CA THR A 74 -1.25 -2.24 6.47
C THR A 74 -1.11 -2.16 4.96
N LEU A 75 -0.67 -3.25 4.35
CA LEU A 75 -0.52 -3.35 2.90
C LEU A 75 -1.58 -4.30 2.35
N LEU A 76 -2.39 -3.82 1.43
CA LEU A 76 -3.38 -4.63 0.72
C LEU A 76 -2.94 -4.80 -0.73
N ILE A 77 -3.02 -6.02 -1.23
CA ILE A 77 -2.66 -6.35 -2.60
C ILE A 77 -3.90 -6.84 -3.33
N TYR A 78 -4.21 -6.15 -4.42
CA TYR A 78 -5.33 -6.51 -5.30
C TYR A 78 -4.80 -6.99 -6.64
N ARG A 79 -5.44 -8.00 -7.19
CA ARG A 79 -5.17 -8.49 -8.55
C ARG A 79 -6.49 -8.63 -9.28
N LYS A 80 -6.61 -7.97 -10.43
CA LYS A 80 -7.84 -7.99 -11.24
C LYS A 80 -9.07 -7.54 -10.43
N GLY A 81 -8.87 -6.53 -9.58
CA GLY A 81 -9.93 -5.97 -8.76
C GLY A 81 -10.29 -6.75 -7.49
N ALA A 82 -9.64 -7.87 -7.24
CA ALA A 82 -9.91 -8.71 -6.07
C ALA A 82 -8.78 -8.63 -5.05
N LEU A 83 -9.11 -8.50 -3.78
CA LEU A 83 -8.14 -8.52 -2.69
C LEU A 83 -7.58 -9.94 -2.55
N VAL A 84 -6.28 -10.09 -2.74
CA VAL A 84 -5.62 -11.39 -2.70
C VAL A 84 -4.65 -11.56 -1.54
N GLU A 85 -4.11 -10.47 -1.00
CA GLU A 85 -3.19 -10.53 0.15
C GLU A 85 -3.43 -9.35 1.09
N GLN A 86 -3.25 -9.61 2.37
CA GLN A 86 -3.30 -8.59 3.42
C GLN A 86 -2.07 -8.76 4.30
N HIS A 87 -1.34 -7.66 4.50
CA HIS A 87 -0.17 -7.66 5.36
C HIS A 87 -0.38 -6.63 6.46
N LYS A 88 -0.73 -7.08 7.65
CA LYS A 88 -0.97 -6.22 8.82
C LYS A 88 0.34 -6.02 9.57
N GLY A 89 0.89 -4.82 9.46
CA GLY A 89 2.26 -4.56 9.82
C GLY A 89 3.20 -5.12 8.77
N LEU A 90 4.46 -4.72 8.81
CA LEU A 90 5.45 -5.19 7.85
C LEU A 90 6.66 -5.78 8.60
N GLY A 91 6.40 -6.34 9.77
CA GLY A 91 7.44 -6.92 10.60
C GLY A 91 8.22 -5.88 11.41
N PRO A 92 9.20 -6.33 12.20
CA PRO A 92 10.09 -5.43 12.95
C PRO A 92 10.79 -4.45 12.02
N LEU A 93 11.13 -3.27 12.52
CA LEU A 93 11.75 -2.22 11.71
C LEU A 93 12.99 -2.71 10.95
N GLU A 94 13.81 -3.50 11.59
CA GLU A 94 15.05 -4.02 10.98
C GLU A 94 14.82 -5.05 9.89
N GLU A 95 13.60 -5.58 9.78
CA GLU A 95 13.25 -6.58 8.77
C GLU A 95 12.33 -6.03 7.67
N GLN A 96 11.87 -4.79 7.79
CA GLN A 96 10.93 -4.22 6.84
C GLN A 96 11.48 -4.15 5.41
N GLU A 97 12.76 -3.85 5.26
CA GLU A 97 13.35 -3.78 3.92
C GLU A 97 13.22 -5.09 3.17
N GLN A 98 13.57 -6.20 3.83
CA GLN A 98 13.46 -7.51 3.21
C GLN A 98 12.00 -7.88 2.96
N TYR A 99 11.12 -7.53 3.90
CA TYR A 99 9.70 -7.79 3.78
C TYR A 99 9.09 -7.11 2.54
N VAL A 100 9.34 -5.82 2.37
CA VAL A 100 8.83 -5.06 1.24
C VAL A 100 9.44 -5.55 -0.07
N LYS A 101 10.73 -5.83 -0.07
CA LYS A 101 11.42 -6.38 -1.23
C LYS A 101 10.78 -7.69 -1.69
N ASP A 102 10.49 -8.59 -0.76
CA ASP A 102 9.88 -9.89 -1.07
C ASP A 102 8.50 -9.72 -1.68
N ILE A 103 7.72 -8.78 -1.19
CA ILE A 103 6.38 -8.51 -1.71
C ILE A 103 6.45 -8.06 -3.18
N PHE A 104 7.34 -7.14 -3.49
CA PHE A 104 7.48 -6.64 -4.85
C PHE A 104 8.13 -7.64 -5.80
N SER A 105 8.78 -8.66 -5.28
CA SER A 105 9.49 -9.67 -6.09
C SER A 105 8.60 -10.83 -6.55
N ARG A 106 7.36 -10.83 -6.15
CA ARG A 106 6.44 -11.92 -6.50
C ARG A 106 5.86 -11.77 -7.88
#